data_5b015529eb9f5961706a936c3701f66e
#
_entry.id   5b015529eb9f5961706a936c3701f66e
#
_cell.length_a   1.000
_cell.length_b   1.000
_cell.length_c   1.000
_cell.angle_alpha   90.00
_cell.angle_beta   90.00
_cell.angle_gamma   90.00
#
_symmetry.space_group_name_H-M   'P 1'
#
loop_
_entity.id
_entity.type
_entity.pdbx_description
1 polymer ?
#
loop_
_entity_poly.entity_id
_entity_poly.type
_entity_poly.pdbx_seq_one_letter_code
_entity_poly.pdbx_strand_id
1 'polypeptide(L)'
;DVKPEIECFDLGNMWFGTQLVKEGLIKDPPLFQVCLGIPWGAPATPSAMKAFVDLMPDGSHWSGFAISRMEMPYVAQTVLLGGNVRVGLEDNLYLEKGVLASNAQLVEKAIRIITDMGVTTLTPEETRQKLKLKKHK
;
A
#
# COMPACT_ATOMS: atom_id res chain seq x y z
N ASP A 1 17.64 -13.42 -6.72
CA ASP A 1 16.94 -12.26 -7.32
C ASP A 1 15.53 -12.16 -6.74
N VAL A 2 15.39 -11.44 -5.64
CA VAL A 2 14.11 -11.10 -5.01
C VAL A 2 13.88 -9.60 -5.18
N LYS A 3 12.65 -9.19 -5.52
CA LYS A 3 12.27 -7.78 -5.56
C LYS A 3 11.90 -7.34 -4.14
N PRO A 4 12.56 -6.34 -3.55
CA PRO A 4 12.15 -5.80 -2.26
C PRO A 4 10.88 -4.95 -2.41
N GLU A 5 10.02 -4.99 -1.40
CA GLU A 5 8.99 -4.00 -1.14
C GLU A 5 9.49 -3.11 0.00
N ILE A 6 9.58 -1.81 -0.24
CA ILE A 6 10.18 -0.85 0.70
C ILE A 6 9.06 -0.28 1.56
N GLU A 7 8.96 -0.73 2.80
CA GLU A 7 7.94 -0.25 3.72
C GLU A 7 8.38 1.06 4.39
N CYS A 8 7.52 2.06 4.31
CA CYS A 8 7.78 3.41 4.77
C CYS A 8 6.78 3.83 5.85
N PHE A 9 7.25 4.10 7.06
CA PHE A 9 6.49 4.55 8.23
C PHE A 9 6.52 6.06 8.43
N ASP A 10 7.50 6.72 7.84
CA ASP A 10 7.68 8.18 7.85
C ASP A 10 8.35 8.67 6.56
N LEU A 11 8.42 10.00 6.39
CA LEU A 11 9.01 10.59 5.19
C LEU A 11 10.51 10.36 5.08
N GLY A 12 11.22 10.13 6.18
CA GLY A 12 12.63 9.78 6.18
C GLY A 12 12.87 8.41 5.54
N ASN A 13 12.02 7.41 5.85
CA ASN A 13 12.06 6.10 5.20
C ASN A 13 11.82 6.23 3.69
N MET A 14 10.83 7.02 3.27
CA MET A 14 10.55 7.27 1.86
C MET A 14 11.73 7.94 1.17
N TRP A 15 12.30 8.97 1.78
CA TRP A 15 13.45 9.68 1.23
C TRP A 15 14.67 8.77 1.09
N PHE A 16 14.94 7.94 2.10
CA PHE A 16 16.01 6.95 2.03
C PHE A 16 15.78 5.91 0.93
N GLY A 17 14.54 5.37 0.82
CA GLY A 17 14.16 4.46 -0.26
C GLY A 17 14.37 5.10 -1.66
N THR A 18 14.00 6.37 -1.81
CA THR A 18 14.24 7.13 -3.04
C THR A 18 15.73 7.24 -3.37
N GLN A 19 16.58 7.42 -2.36
CA GLN A 19 18.03 7.45 -2.55
C GLN A 19 18.56 6.11 -3.04
N LEU A 20 18.10 4.99 -2.48
CA LEU A 20 18.50 3.64 -2.92
C LEU A 20 18.10 3.38 -4.39
N VAL A 21 16.95 3.89 -4.82
CA VAL A 21 16.51 3.84 -6.23
C VAL A 21 17.46 4.64 -7.12
N LYS A 22 17.80 5.88 -6.73
CA LYS A 22 18.74 6.75 -7.47
C LYS A 22 20.15 6.14 -7.62
N GLU A 23 20.59 5.41 -6.61
CA GLU A 23 21.89 4.71 -6.62
C GLU A 23 21.86 3.40 -7.43
N GLY A 24 20.69 3.01 -7.98
CA GLY A 24 20.52 1.78 -8.74
C GLY A 24 20.55 0.49 -7.92
N LEU A 25 20.42 0.59 -6.61
CA LEU A 25 20.39 -0.57 -5.71
C LEU A 25 19.03 -1.29 -5.73
N ILE A 26 17.96 -0.56 -6.07
CA ILE A 26 16.60 -1.08 -6.22
C ILE A 26 16.28 -1.19 -7.69
N LYS A 27 15.91 -2.41 -8.13
CA LYS A 27 15.56 -2.67 -9.55
C LYS A 27 14.21 -2.08 -9.92
N ASP A 28 14.15 -1.50 -11.11
CA ASP A 28 12.93 -0.94 -11.71
C ASP A 28 11.86 -2.04 -12.04
N PRO A 29 10.56 -1.80 -11.84
CA PRO A 29 9.99 -0.65 -11.11
C PRO A 29 10.17 -0.78 -9.60
N PRO A 30 10.51 0.29 -8.87
CA PRO A 30 10.56 0.24 -7.42
C PRO A 30 9.17 0.00 -6.83
N LEU A 31 9.11 -0.73 -5.73
CA LEU A 31 7.87 -1.06 -5.03
C LEU A 31 7.92 -0.53 -3.61
N PHE A 32 6.99 0.35 -3.27
CA PHE A 32 6.87 0.95 -1.94
C PHE A 32 5.59 0.50 -1.24
N GLN A 33 5.64 0.46 0.09
CA GLN A 33 4.45 0.28 0.92
C GLN A 33 4.39 1.39 1.97
N VAL A 34 3.30 2.16 1.99
CA VAL A 34 3.10 3.28 2.92
C VAL A 34 2.23 2.83 4.07
N CYS A 35 2.80 2.82 5.28
CA CYS A 35 2.11 2.51 6.52
C CYS A 35 1.82 3.79 7.30
N LEU A 36 0.55 4.05 7.63
CA LEU A 36 0.12 5.24 8.36
C LEU A 36 -0.57 4.88 9.69
N GLY A 37 -0.39 5.74 10.68
CA GLY A 37 -1.08 5.62 11.97
C GLY A 37 -0.38 4.72 12.99
N ILE A 38 0.83 4.23 12.71
CA ILE A 38 1.70 3.65 13.73
C ILE A 38 2.16 4.76 14.69
N PRO A 39 2.14 4.53 16.01
CA PRO A 39 2.68 5.50 16.96
C PRO A 39 4.09 5.94 16.59
N TRP A 40 4.29 7.26 16.53
CA TRP A 40 5.57 7.93 16.19
C TRP A 40 6.01 7.80 14.73
N GLY A 41 5.25 7.09 13.89
CA GLY A 41 5.33 7.18 12.44
C GLY A 41 4.45 8.31 11.88
N ALA A 42 4.24 8.33 10.58
CA ALA A 42 3.37 9.30 9.94
C ALA A 42 1.90 9.09 10.36
N PRO A 43 1.17 10.17 10.69
CA PRO A 43 -0.21 10.08 11.09
C PRO A 43 -1.11 9.65 9.92
N ALA A 44 -2.23 8.96 10.23
CA ALA A 44 -3.23 8.61 9.22
C ALA A 44 -4.06 9.83 8.83
N THR A 45 -3.46 10.74 8.04
CA THR A 45 -4.10 11.92 7.46
C THR A 45 -3.92 11.93 5.94
N PRO A 46 -4.89 12.45 5.15
CA PRO A 46 -4.75 12.56 3.70
C PRO A 46 -3.49 13.33 3.26
N SER A 47 -3.13 14.38 3.99
CA SER A 47 -1.93 15.18 3.71
C SER A 47 -0.64 14.38 3.93
N ALA A 48 -0.58 13.54 4.97
CA ALA A 48 0.57 12.68 5.19
C ALA A 48 0.73 11.69 4.02
N MET A 49 -0.33 10.98 3.62
CA MET A 49 -0.25 10.06 2.48
C MET A 49 0.16 10.79 1.19
N LYS A 50 -0.40 11.98 0.93
CA LYS A 50 -0.02 12.79 -0.24
C LYS A 50 1.46 13.14 -0.23
N ALA A 51 2.03 13.48 0.94
CA ALA A 51 3.46 13.80 1.06
C ALA A 51 4.37 12.61 0.70
N PHE A 52 3.98 11.37 1.05
CA PHE A 52 4.70 10.18 0.59
C PHE A 52 4.66 10.05 -0.93
N VAL A 53 3.47 10.22 -1.53
CA VAL A 53 3.30 10.11 -2.98
C VAL A 53 4.15 11.14 -3.71
N ASP A 54 4.23 12.37 -3.20
CA ASP A 54 5.01 13.45 -3.80
C ASP A 54 6.53 13.22 -3.75
N LEU A 55 7.01 12.37 -2.85
CA LEU A 55 8.43 12.01 -2.72
C LEU A 55 8.80 10.75 -3.53
N MET A 56 7.82 9.98 -4.00
CA MET A 56 8.11 8.74 -4.73
C MET A 56 8.80 9.04 -6.06
N PRO A 57 9.79 8.23 -6.46
CA PRO A 57 10.35 8.30 -7.80
C PRO A 57 9.29 8.03 -8.86
N ASP A 58 9.40 8.67 -10.02
CA ASP A 58 8.55 8.39 -11.18
C ASP A 58 8.61 6.92 -11.57
N GLY A 59 7.46 6.36 -11.96
CA GLY A 59 7.33 4.96 -12.34
C GLY A 59 7.27 3.97 -11.17
N SER A 60 7.30 4.44 -9.92
CA SER A 60 7.11 3.58 -8.75
C SER A 60 5.73 2.92 -8.75
N HIS A 61 5.69 1.66 -8.31
CA HIS A 61 4.48 1.04 -7.82
C HIS A 61 4.42 1.17 -6.30
N TRP A 62 3.24 1.33 -5.77
CA TRP A 62 3.10 1.45 -4.33
C TRP A 62 1.75 0.93 -3.84
N SER A 63 1.72 0.51 -2.60
CA SER A 63 0.54 0.19 -1.81
C SER A 63 0.47 1.10 -0.59
N GLY A 64 -0.73 1.32 -0.08
CA GLY A 64 -0.93 2.10 1.13
C GLY A 64 -1.99 1.50 2.03
N PHE A 65 -1.79 1.67 3.32
CA PHE A 65 -2.73 1.26 4.36
C PHE A 65 -2.60 2.15 5.59
N ALA A 66 -3.58 2.07 6.46
CA ALA A 66 -3.52 2.70 7.78
C ALA A 66 -4.01 1.73 8.85
N ILE A 67 -3.49 1.90 10.06
CA ILE A 67 -3.74 0.99 11.17
C ILE A 67 -5.13 1.17 11.76
N SER A 68 -5.72 0.05 12.21
CA SER A 68 -6.94 -0.03 13.00
C SER A 68 -8.17 0.54 12.27
N ARG A 69 -8.95 1.39 12.92
CA ARG A 69 -10.18 1.98 12.35
C ARG A 69 -9.98 2.75 11.04
N MET A 70 -8.75 3.12 10.73
CA MET A 70 -8.43 3.86 9.51
C MET A 70 -8.12 2.94 8.32
N GLU A 71 -8.01 1.63 8.50
CA GLU A 71 -7.72 0.69 7.41
C GLU A 71 -8.70 0.85 6.23
N MET A 72 -10.00 0.71 6.48
CA MET A 72 -11.02 0.80 5.41
C MET A 72 -11.17 2.18 4.78
N PRO A 73 -11.15 3.32 5.52
CA PRO A 73 -11.10 4.64 4.90
C PRO A 73 -9.89 4.83 3.97
N TYR A 74 -8.74 4.22 4.32
CA TYR A 74 -7.53 4.34 3.54
C TYR A 74 -7.50 3.45 2.29
N VAL A 75 -8.36 2.45 2.17
CA VAL A 75 -8.62 1.77 0.89
C VAL A 75 -9.03 2.80 -0.17
N ALA A 76 -10.02 3.64 0.13
CA ALA A 76 -10.48 4.67 -0.79
C ALA A 76 -9.41 5.76 -1.01
N GLN A 77 -8.77 6.24 0.06
CA GLN A 77 -7.74 7.27 -0.02
C GLN A 77 -6.54 6.84 -0.89
N THR A 78 -6.10 5.59 -0.76
CA THR A 78 -4.99 5.03 -1.54
C THR A 78 -5.35 4.95 -3.02
N VAL A 79 -6.55 4.49 -3.34
CA VAL A 79 -7.05 4.42 -4.72
C VAL A 79 -7.13 5.80 -5.36
N LEU A 80 -7.64 6.81 -4.64
CA LEU A 80 -7.72 8.20 -5.14
C LEU A 80 -6.34 8.78 -5.48
N LEU A 81 -5.28 8.34 -4.83
CA LEU A 81 -3.91 8.75 -5.10
C LEU A 81 -3.17 7.82 -6.07
N GLY A 82 -3.86 6.84 -6.68
CA GLY A 82 -3.30 5.94 -7.68
C GLY A 82 -2.49 4.75 -7.13
N GLY A 83 -2.60 4.46 -5.84
CA GLY A 83 -1.94 3.33 -5.19
C GLY A 83 -2.76 2.05 -5.19
N ASN A 84 -2.10 0.94 -4.84
CA ASN A 84 -2.72 -0.32 -4.51
C ASN A 84 -3.03 -0.37 -3.02
N VAL A 85 -3.89 -1.29 -2.59
CA VAL A 85 -4.34 -1.34 -1.19
C VAL A 85 -3.84 -2.59 -0.48
N ARG A 86 -3.55 -2.46 0.81
CA ARG A 86 -3.31 -3.56 1.74
C ARG A 86 -4.38 -3.52 2.83
N VAL A 87 -4.92 -4.70 3.18
CA VAL A 87 -5.82 -4.90 4.31
C VAL A 87 -5.54 -6.25 4.96
N GLY A 88 -5.81 -6.36 6.27
CA GLY A 88 -5.69 -7.63 6.97
C GLY A 88 -5.63 -7.49 8.49
N LEU A 89 -5.65 -8.64 9.17
CA LEU A 89 -5.70 -8.72 10.64
C LEU A 89 -4.40 -8.24 11.33
N GLU A 90 -3.31 -8.09 10.60
CA GLU A 90 -2.10 -7.44 11.11
C GLU A 90 -2.37 -5.96 11.43
N ASP A 91 -3.19 -5.32 10.60
CA ASP A 91 -3.41 -3.88 10.63
C ASP A 91 -4.70 -3.50 11.35
N ASN A 92 -5.74 -4.36 11.30
CA ASN A 92 -7.06 -4.10 11.91
C ASN A 92 -7.77 -5.41 12.28
N LEU A 93 -8.28 -5.48 13.50
CA LEU A 93 -8.98 -6.66 14.02
C LEU A 93 -10.50 -6.63 13.78
N TYR A 94 -11.05 -5.51 13.32
CA TYR A 94 -12.50 -5.29 13.34
C TYR A 94 -13.07 -5.06 11.94
N LEU A 95 -14.12 -5.79 11.60
CA LEU A 95 -14.93 -5.53 10.41
C LEU A 95 -15.78 -4.27 10.59
N GLU A 96 -16.32 -4.10 11.79
CA GLU A 96 -17.12 -2.97 12.26
C GLU A 96 -16.90 -2.78 13.77
N LYS A 97 -17.39 -1.67 14.32
CA LYS A 97 -17.24 -1.39 15.75
C LYS A 97 -17.76 -2.55 16.60
N GLY A 98 -16.86 -3.20 17.32
CA GLY A 98 -17.18 -4.31 18.22
C GLY A 98 -17.35 -5.68 17.53
N VAL A 99 -17.21 -5.76 16.20
CA VAL A 99 -17.33 -7.01 15.43
C VAL A 99 -15.96 -7.40 14.90
N LEU A 100 -15.41 -8.52 15.40
CA LEU A 100 -14.13 -9.05 14.92
C LEU A 100 -14.25 -9.51 13.46
N ALA A 101 -13.18 -9.33 12.72
CA ALA A 101 -13.08 -9.72 11.32
C ALA A 101 -12.24 -11.00 11.15
N SER A 102 -12.40 -11.63 9.99
CA SER A 102 -11.39 -12.51 9.39
C SER A 102 -10.65 -11.77 8.26
N ASN A 103 -9.47 -12.26 7.85
CA ASN A 103 -8.77 -11.72 6.67
C ASN A 103 -9.66 -11.68 5.43
N ALA A 104 -10.42 -12.76 5.19
CA ALA A 104 -11.33 -12.82 4.03
C ALA A 104 -12.38 -11.70 4.05
N GLN A 105 -12.99 -11.44 5.20
CA GLN A 105 -13.99 -10.36 5.33
C GLN A 105 -13.40 -8.97 5.12
N LEU A 106 -12.16 -8.71 5.57
CA LEU A 106 -11.48 -7.43 5.32
C LEU A 106 -11.17 -7.26 3.83
N VAL A 107 -10.68 -8.32 3.16
CA VAL A 107 -10.44 -8.31 1.72
C VAL A 107 -11.73 -8.10 0.92
N GLU A 108 -12.81 -8.83 1.25
CA GLU A 108 -14.12 -8.66 0.60
C GLU A 108 -14.66 -7.23 0.77
N LYS A 109 -14.48 -6.64 1.96
CA LYS A 109 -14.89 -5.25 2.21
C LYS A 109 -14.07 -4.27 1.40
N ALA A 110 -12.76 -4.44 1.32
CA ALA A 110 -11.88 -3.62 0.49
C ALA A 110 -12.26 -3.73 -1.00
N ILE A 111 -12.49 -4.95 -1.51
CA ILE A 111 -12.93 -5.17 -2.89
C ILE A 111 -14.26 -4.44 -3.19
N ARG A 112 -15.23 -4.48 -2.28
CA ARG A 112 -16.47 -3.71 -2.45
C ARG A 112 -16.22 -2.22 -2.57
N ILE A 113 -15.39 -1.66 -1.68
CA ILE A 113 -15.05 -0.22 -1.70
C ILE A 113 -14.45 0.18 -3.05
N ILE A 114 -13.43 -0.55 -3.52
CA ILE A 114 -12.75 -0.20 -4.79
C ILE A 114 -13.67 -0.42 -6.01
N THR A 115 -14.55 -1.43 -5.97
CA THR A 115 -15.51 -1.69 -7.04
C THR A 115 -16.55 -0.57 -7.12
N ASP A 116 -17.07 -0.11 -5.99
CA ASP A 116 -18.00 1.03 -5.92
C ASP A 116 -17.36 2.35 -6.42
N MET A 117 -16.03 2.44 -6.35
CA MET A 117 -15.25 3.54 -6.95
C MET A 117 -14.98 3.36 -8.45
N GLY A 118 -15.48 2.28 -9.08
CA GLY A 118 -15.25 1.99 -10.50
C GLY A 118 -13.88 1.39 -10.81
N VAL A 119 -13.16 0.86 -9.83
CA VAL A 119 -11.84 0.24 -9.97
C VAL A 119 -11.96 -1.27 -9.85
N THR A 120 -11.10 -2.01 -10.56
CA THR A 120 -11.03 -3.47 -10.52
C THR A 120 -9.68 -3.95 -9.99
N THR A 121 -9.69 -5.14 -9.38
CA THR A 121 -8.46 -5.83 -8.98
C THR A 121 -7.79 -6.49 -10.18
N LEU A 122 -6.45 -6.53 -10.17
CA LEU A 122 -5.66 -7.30 -11.12
C LEU A 122 -5.71 -8.79 -10.75
N THR A 123 -5.62 -9.63 -11.78
CA THR A 123 -5.34 -11.06 -11.58
C THR A 123 -3.90 -11.27 -11.09
N PRO A 124 -3.57 -12.44 -10.49
CA PRO A 124 -2.20 -12.75 -10.10
C PRO A 124 -1.21 -12.69 -11.28
N GLU A 125 -1.61 -13.06 -12.48
CA GLU A 125 -0.74 -13.00 -13.67
C GLU A 125 -0.49 -11.54 -14.09
N GLU A 126 -1.51 -10.71 -14.16
CA GLU A 126 -1.38 -9.27 -14.45
C GLU A 126 -0.51 -8.58 -13.40
N THR A 127 -0.65 -8.94 -12.12
CA THR A 127 0.19 -8.41 -11.04
C THR A 127 1.66 -8.78 -11.23
N ARG A 128 1.97 -10.04 -11.59
CA ARG A 128 3.34 -10.47 -11.88
C ARG A 128 3.94 -9.71 -13.05
N GLN A 129 3.16 -9.49 -14.11
CA GLN A 129 3.60 -8.73 -15.28
C GLN A 129 3.85 -7.27 -14.92
N LYS A 130 2.92 -6.63 -14.19
CA LYS A 130 3.04 -5.24 -13.75
C LYS A 130 4.29 -5.01 -12.88
N LEU A 131 4.54 -5.92 -11.95
CA LEU A 131 5.69 -5.84 -11.03
C LEU A 131 6.98 -6.42 -11.62
N LYS A 132 6.95 -6.94 -12.85
CA LYS A 132 8.08 -7.63 -13.52
C LYS A 132 8.68 -8.75 -12.65
N LEU A 133 7.82 -9.54 -12.01
CA LEU A 133 8.24 -10.66 -11.17
C LEU A 133 8.69 -11.84 -12.01
N LYS A 134 9.69 -12.58 -11.51
CA LYS A 134 10.13 -13.82 -12.14
C LYS A 134 9.04 -14.89 -12.06
N LYS A 135 8.87 -15.63 -13.17
CA LYS A 135 8.11 -16.89 -13.13
C LYS A 135 9.00 -17.96 -12.47
N HIS A 136 8.55 -18.50 -11.36
CA HIS A 136 9.10 -19.74 -10.86
C HIS A 136 8.64 -20.87 -11.79
N LYS A 137 9.62 -21.64 -12.26
CA LYS A 137 9.34 -22.89 -13.01
C LYS A 137 8.83 -23.95 -12.08
#